data_b2e04211257da9815bf8f58702f46fbd
#
_entry.id   b2e04211257da9815bf8f58702f46fbd
#
_cell.length_a   1.000
_cell.length_b   1.000
_cell.length_c   1.000
_cell.angle_alpha   90.00
_cell.angle_beta   90.00
_cell.angle_gamma   90.00
#
_symmetry.space_group_name_H-M   'P 1'
#
loop_
_entity.id
_entity.type
_entity.pdbx_description
1 polymer ?
#
loop_
_entity_poly.entity_id
_entity_poly.type
_entity_poly.pdbx_seq_one_letter_code
_entity_poly.pdbx_strand_id
1 'polypeptide(L)'
;MRASIFLPVLAACLAASHASAAPADLPPDEIIRRFAAKEAEFRKARENYTYRQSVKMEELDADGNVQGKWEITSDIIFGPNKQREEKVVYAPMITLHYLVLSPQDEQDLRDVQPFVLTTDEIGKYDINYVGKENADEIPCYVFSVKPKKLEKGQRYFEGQIWVDDRDMQIVKTYGKGVGLLKKNEDNQFPKFETYRQQVDGKYWFPVYTHADDVLHFKNGDAQRVRMVVKYQNYKRFGADTSITFGDEVAAPKGPPKP
;
A
#
# COMPACT_ATOMS: atom_id res chain seq x y z
N MET A 1 49.69 50.31 -61.27
CA MET A 1 49.50 49.89 -59.88
C MET A 1 48.01 49.73 -59.64
N ARG A 2 47.50 48.48 -59.64
CA ARG A 2 46.07 48.20 -59.37
C ARG A 2 46.00 47.56 -57.98
N ALA A 3 45.33 48.22 -57.06
CA ALA A 3 45.11 47.75 -55.71
C ALA A 3 43.79 46.92 -55.72
N SER A 4 43.89 45.64 -55.35
CA SER A 4 42.72 44.75 -55.16
C SER A 4 42.28 44.82 -53.70
N ILE A 5 41.05 45.21 -53.50
CA ILE A 5 40.41 45.26 -52.19
C ILE A 5 39.72 43.92 -51.96
N PHE A 6 40.19 43.14 -51.00
CA PHE A 6 39.53 41.94 -50.52
C PHE A 6 38.49 42.31 -49.44
N LEU A 7 37.24 41.99 -49.67
CA LEU A 7 36.14 42.13 -48.72
C LEU A 7 35.94 40.77 -48.03
N PRO A 8 35.98 40.65 -46.68
CA PRO A 8 35.66 39.41 -46.00
C PRO A 8 34.13 39.27 -45.85
N VAL A 9 33.61 38.16 -46.38
CA VAL A 9 32.23 37.74 -46.15
C VAL A 9 32.11 37.11 -44.77
N LEU A 10 31.40 37.78 -43.85
CA LEU A 10 31.08 37.30 -42.52
C LEU A 10 29.85 36.36 -42.60
N ALA A 11 30.07 35.07 -42.55
CA ALA A 11 29.00 34.06 -42.48
C ALA A 11 28.46 34.01 -41.03
N ALA A 12 27.29 34.58 -40.78
CA ALA A 12 26.58 34.45 -39.53
C ALA A 12 25.87 33.08 -39.46
N CYS A 13 26.41 32.12 -38.67
CA CYS A 13 25.74 30.89 -38.31
C CYS A 13 24.62 31.20 -37.31
N LEU A 14 23.37 31.22 -37.75
CA LEU A 14 22.21 31.16 -36.84
C LEU A 14 22.13 29.75 -36.25
N ALA A 15 22.57 29.57 -35.01
CA ALA A 15 22.29 28.40 -34.21
C ALA A 15 20.82 28.45 -33.77
N ALA A 16 19.96 27.73 -34.46
CA ALA A 16 18.58 27.50 -34.01
C ALA A 16 18.60 26.63 -32.76
N SER A 17 18.47 27.27 -31.59
CA SER A 17 18.27 26.60 -30.33
C SER A 17 16.89 25.87 -30.38
N HIS A 18 16.88 24.57 -30.59
CA HIS A 18 15.68 23.77 -30.42
C HIS A 18 15.43 23.69 -28.90
N ALA A 19 14.57 24.57 -28.40
CA ALA A 19 13.98 24.40 -27.06
C ALA A 19 13.15 23.11 -27.12
N SER A 20 13.69 22.02 -26.55
CA SER A 20 12.92 20.82 -26.31
C SER A 20 11.80 21.22 -25.34
N ALA A 21 10.57 21.32 -25.83
CA ALA A 21 9.40 21.51 -24.98
C ALA A 21 9.34 20.31 -24.02
N ALA A 22 9.35 20.58 -22.71
CA ALA A 22 9.09 19.54 -21.72
C ALA A 22 7.78 18.83 -22.09
N PRO A 23 7.71 17.50 -21.99
CA PRO A 23 6.46 16.80 -22.30
C PRO A 23 5.34 17.40 -21.47
N ALA A 24 4.27 17.81 -22.12
CA ALA A 24 3.09 18.36 -21.47
C ALA A 24 2.55 17.32 -20.46
N ASP A 25 2.29 17.77 -19.24
CA ASP A 25 1.70 16.90 -18.22
C ASP A 25 0.40 16.29 -18.72
N LEU A 26 0.21 14.99 -18.46
CA LEU A 26 -1.01 14.29 -18.80
C LEU A 26 -2.21 14.92 -18.03
N PRO A 27 -3.39 15.01 -18.64
CA PRO A 27 -4.58 15.40 -17.90
C PRO A 27 -4.87 14.46 -16.74
N PRO A 28 -5.33 14.96 -15.56
CA PRO A 28 -5.60 14.12 -14.39
C PRO A 28 -6.48 12.90 -14.67
N ASP A 29 -7.54 13.05 -15.47
CA ASP A 29 -8.44 11.95 -15.83
C ASP A 29 -7.73 10.85 -16.62
N GLU A 30 -6.77 11.22 -17.47
CA GLU A 30 -5.95 10.25 -18.20
C GLU A 30 -4.98 9.51 -17.28
N ILE A 31 -4.40 10.20 -16.28
CA ILE A 31 -3.53 9.59 -15.27
C ILE A 31 -4.36 8.59 -14.45
N ILE A 32 -5.56 9.00 -13.99
CA ILE A 32 -6.47 8.13 -13.23
C ILE A 32 -6.80 6.87 -14.04
N ARG A 33 -7.17 7.02 -15.30
CA ARG A 33 -7.49 5.89 -16.17
C ARG A 33 -6.31 4.92 -16.31
N ARG A 34 -5.09 5.46 -16.50
CA ARG A 34 -3.86 4.64 -16.66
C ARG A 34 -3.49 3.90 -15.39
N PHE A 35 -3.43 4.59 -14.27
CA PHE A 35 -3.06 3.90 -13.03
C PHE A 35 -4.12 2.87 -12.61
N ALA A 36 -5.41 3.16 -12.78
CA ALA A 36 -6.47 2.21 -12.46
C ALA A 36 -6.39 0.93 -13.32
N ALA A 37 -6.01 1.05 -14.59
CA ALA A 37 -5.76 -0.10 -15.44
C ALA A 37 -4.54 -0.91 -14.94
N LYS A 38 -3.46 -0.24 -14.53
CA LYS A 38 -2.26 -0.89 -13.95
C LYS A 38 -2.57 -1.57 -12.62
N GLU A 39 -3.34 -0.94 -11.75
CA GLU A 39 -3.79 -1.54 -10.50
C GLU A 39 -4.71 -2.76 -10.75
N ALA A 40 -5.50 -2.77 -11.81
CA ALA A 40 -6.28 -3.95 -12.20
C ALA A 40 -5.38 -5.10 -12.69
N GLU A 41 -4.30 -4.81 -13.45
CA GLU A 41 -3.28 -5.79 -13.81
C GLU A 41 -2.56 -6.33 -12.56
N PHE A 42 -2.14 -5.44 -11.66
CA PHE A 42 -1.49 -5.80 -10.40
C PHE A 42 -2.38 -6.69 -9.52
N ARG A 43 -3.67 -6.35 -9.35
CA ARG A 43 -4.63 -7.16 -8.57
C ARG A 43 -4.69 -8.60 -9.06
N LYS A 44 -4.72 -8.81 -10.38
CA LYS A 44 -4.69 -10.16 -10.98
C LYS A 44 -3.33 -10.84 -10.81
N ALA A 45 -2.24 -10.07 -10.95
CA ALA A 45 -0.90 -10.62 -10.86
C ALA A 45 -0.58 -11.11 -9.44
N ARG A 46 -0.96 -10.36 -8.39
CA ARG A 46 -0.68 -10.71 -6.99
C ARG A 46 -1.27 -12.05 -6.58
N GLU A 47 -2.35 -12.49 -7.21
CA GLU A 47 -2.95 -13.80 -6.97
C GLU A 47 -2.04 -14.99 -7.37
N ASN A 48 -0.93 -14.73 -8.05
CA ASN A 48 0.08 -15.71 -8.38
C ASN A 48 1.34 -15.61 -7.50
N TYR A 49 1.26 -14.91 -6.38
CA TYR A 49 2.36 -14.77 -5.43
C TYR A 49 1.96 -15.25 -4.05
N THR A 50 2.91 -15.85 -3.35
CA THR A 50 2.84 -16.05 -1.91
C THR A 50 3.72 -15.04 -1.23
N TYR A 51 3.41 -14.71 0.02
CA TYR A 51 4.24 -13.83 0.82
C TYR A 51 4.02 -14.05 2.31
N ARG A 52 4.97 -13.59 3.13
CA ARG A 52 4.82 -13.57 4.58
C ARG A 52 4.38 -12.19 5.02
N GLN A 53 3.31 -12.12 5.79
CA GLN A 53 2.83 -10.91 6.45
C GLN A 53 3.08 -11.01 7.95
N SER A 54 3.76 -10.00 8.52
CA SER A 54 3.92 -9.86 9.97
C SER A 54 3.27 -8.56 10.41
N VAL A 55 2.35 -8.65 11.34
CA VAL A 55 1.66 -7.50 11.95
C VAL A 55 2.09 -7.39 13.39
N LYS A 56 2.42 -6.18 13.82
CA LYS A 56 2.65 -5.81 15.21
C LYS A 56 1.86 -4.57 15.52
N MET A 57 1.02 -4.60 16.55
CA MET A 57 0.31 -3.47 17.10
C MET A 57 0.67 -3.31 18.57
N GLU A 58 0.93 -2.09 19.01
CA GLU A 58 1.36 -1.74 20.36
C GLU A 58 0.46 -0.64 20.91
N GLU A 59 -0.01 -0.80 22.13
CA GLU A 59 -0.56 0.25 22.97
C GLU A 59 0.58 0.99 23.65
N LEU A 60 0.57 2.31 23.59
CA LEU A 60 1.61 3.15 24.18
C LEU A 60 1.02 4.02 25.29
N ASP A 61 1.79 4.24 26.36
CA ASP A 61 1.50 5.25 27.37
C ASP A 61 1.85 6.67 26.87
N ALA A 62 1.65 7.67 27.73
CA ALA A 62 1.96 9.07 27.42
C ALA A 62 3.45 9.30 27.12
N ASP A 63 4.33 8.50 27.72
CA ASP A 63 5.77 8.59 27.54
C ASP A 63 6.29 7.78 26.33
N GLY A 64 5.37 7.04 25.66
CA GLY A 64 5.68 6.21 24.49
C GLY A 64 6.18 4.80 24.83
N ASN A 65 6.07 4.36 26.10
CA ASN A 65 6.39 3.00 26.47
C ASN A 65 5.28 2.03 26.11
N VAL A 66 5.64 0.82 25.70
CA VAL A 66 4.68 -0.23 25.34
C VAL A 66 4.00 -0.79 26.59
N GLN A 67 2.68 -0.69 26.63
CA GLN A 67 1.83 -1.23 27.70
C GLN A 67 1.21 -2.57 27.33
N GLY A 68 0.90 -2.77 26.06
CA GLY A 68 0.34 -4.00 25.54
C GLY A 68 0.65 -4.18 24.07
N LYS A 69 0.52 -5.41 23.56
CA LYS A 69 0.82 -5.72 22.17
C LYS A 69 -0.03 -6.87 21.63
N TRP A 70 -0.23 -6.82 20.33
CA TRP A 70 -0.70 -7.93 19.51
C TRP A 70 0.27 -8.13 18.36
N GLU A 71 0.63 -9.38 18.13
CA GLU A 71 1.53 -9.77 17.06
C GLU A 71 0.95 -11.00 16.33
N ILE A 72 1.07 -11.01 15.00
CA ILE A 72 0.76 -12.19 14.20
C ILE A 72 1.68 -12.23 12.99
N THR A 73 2.14 -13.42 12.65
CA THR A 73 2.87 -13.66 11.41
C THR A 73 2.21 -14.80 10.66
N SER A 74 1.91 -14.56 9.39
CA SER A 74 1.17 -15.50 8.55
C SER A 74 1.83 -15.64 7.18
N ASP A 75 1.79 -16.83 6.63
CA ASP A 75 2.07 -17.08 5.22
C ASP A 75 0.75 -16.93 4.44
N ILE A 76 0.77 -16.02 3.47
CA ILE A 76 -0.38 -15.69 2.63
C ILE A 76 -0.22 -16.40 1.30
N ILE A 77 -1.28 -17.12 0.91
CA ILE A 77 -1.34 -17.94 -0.29
C ILE A 77 -2.65 -17.63 -1.01
N PHE A 78 -2.65 -17.77 -2.31
CA PHE A 78 -3.89 -17.76 -3.09
C PHE A 78 -4.15 -19.18 -3.61
N GLY A 79 -5.25 -19.78 -3.15
CA GLY A 79 -5.66 -21.13 -3.54
C GLY A 79 -6.04 -21.23 -5.03
N PRO A 80 -6.40 -22.44 -5.50
CA PRO A 80 -6.80 -22.66 -6.90
C PRO A 80 -7.94 -21.76 -7.38
N ASN A 81 -8.85 -21.40 -6.47
CA ASN A 81 -9.99 -20.51 -6.72
C ASN A 81 -9.65 -19.03 -6.57
N LYS A 82 -8.35 -18.66 -6.50
CA LYS A 82 -7.88 -17.29 -6.28
C LYS A 82 -8.35 -16.67 -4.96
N GLN A 83 -8.82 -17.49 -4.03
CA GLN A 83 -9.15 -17.03 -2.69
C GLN A 83 -7.88 -16.89 -1.85
N ARG A 84 -7.79 -15.79 -1.09
CA ARG A 84 -6.70 -15.55 -0.14
C ARG A 84 -6.86 -16.49 1.05
N GLU A 85 -5.87 -17.30 1.25
CA GLU A 85 -5.73 -18.19 2.41
C GLU A 85 -4.62 -17.67 3.30
N GLU A 86 -4.81 -17.80 4.60
CA GLU A 86 -3.86 -17.35 5.61
C GLU A 86 -3.47 -18.50 6.53
N LYS A 87 -2.19 -18.85 6.51
CA LYS A 87 -1.63 -19.82 7.43
C LYS A 87 -0.84 -19.10 8.50
N VAL A 88 -1.38 -19.07 9.72
CA VAL A 88 -0.70 -18.48 10.86
C VAL A 88 0.52 -19.33 11.23
N VAL A 89 1.70 -18.71 11.30
CA VAL A 89 2.98 -19.36 11.66
C VAL A 89 3.50 -18.90 13.01
N TYR A 90 3.05 -17.73 13.49
CA TYR A 90 3.40 -17.22 14.81
C TYR A 90 2.29 -16.28 15.32
N ALA A 91 1.77 -16.55 16.49
CA ALA A 91 0.78 -15.71 17.16
C ALA A 91 0.94 -15.88 18.69
N PRO A 92 1.73 -15.04 19.36
CA PRO A 92 1.87 -15.07 20.81
C PRO A 92 0.60 -14.58 21.49
N MET A 93 0.54 -14.78 22.80
CA MET A 93 -0.58 -14.30 23.62
C MET A 93 -0.73 -12.78 23.47
N ILE A 94 -1.95 -12.34 23.24
CA ILE A 94 -2.31 -10.92 23.18
C ILE A 94 -2.22 -10.33 24.58
N THR A 95 -1.58 -9.17 24.69
CA THR A 95 -1.43 -8.42 25.94
C THR A 95 -2.01 -6.99 25.84
N LEU A 96 -2.87 -6.73 24.84
CA LEU A 96 -3.61 -5.46 24.75
C LEU A 96 -4.57 -5.33 25.95
N HIS A 97 -4.69 -4.13 26.49
CA HIS A 97 -5.52 -3.79 27.64
C HIS A 97 -6.72 -2.94 27.28
N TYR A 98 -6.55 -2.04 26.32
CA TYR A 98 -7.56 -1.02 25.96
C TYR A 98 -8.16 -1.27 24.57
N LEU A 99 -7.42 -1.89 23.69
CA LEU A 99 -7.85 -2.17 22.32
C LEU A 99 -8.40 -3.59 22.22
N VAL A 100 -9.54 -3.71 21.57
CA VAL A 100 -10.13 -4.99 21.17
C VAL A 100 -10.15 -5.05 19.65
N LEU A 101 -9.45 -6.02 19.08
CA LEU A 101 -9.44 -6.23 17.64
C LEU A 101 -10.80 -6.77 17.19
N SER A 102 -11.41 -6.07 16.27
CA SER A 102 -12.67 -6.44 15.65
C SER A 102 -12.45 -7.13 14.29
N PRO A 103 -13.44 -7.86 13.78
CA PRO A 103 -13.37 -8.37 12.40
C PRO A 103 -13.17 -7.29 11.33
N GLN A 104 -13.59 -6.04 11.62
CA GLN A 104 -13.36 -4.89 10.75
C GLN A 104 -11.88 -4.48 10.72
N ASP A 105 -11.20 -4.54 11.87
CA ASP A 105 -9.76 -4.26 11.95
C ASP A 105 -8.95 -5.29 11.17
N GLU A 106 -9.33 -6.58 11.26
CA GLU A 106 -8.73 -7.64 10.45
C GLU A 106 -8.99 -7.44 8.95
N GLN A 107 -10.20 -6.97 8.58
CA GLN A 107 -10.51 -6.64 7.20
C GLN A 107 -9.68 -5.45 6.70
N ASP A 108 -9.48 -4.41 7.51
CA ASP A 108 -8.65 -3.27 7.15
C ASP A 108 -7.18 -3.68 6.92
N LEU A 109 -6.63 -4.56 7.76
CA LEU A 109 -5.31 -5.13 7.57
C LEU A 109 -5.17 -5.91 6.26
N ARG A 110 -6.23 -6.62 5.86
CA ARG A 110 -6.23 -7.48 4.69
C ARG A 110 -6.49 -6.73 3.39
N ASP A 111 -7.43 -5.78 3.40
CA ASP A 111 -8.02 -5.22 2.19
C ASP A 111 -7.77 -3.71 2.03
N VAL A 112 -7.67 -2.96 3.13
CA VAL A 112 -7.55 -1.49 3.10
C VAL A 112 -6.10 -1.02 3.13
N GLN A 113 -5.27 -1.63 3.95
CA GLN A 113 -3.85 -1.23 4.03
C GLN A 113 -3.06 -1.53 2.74
N PRO A 114 -3.20 -2.73 2.12
CA PRO A 114 -2.62 -2.96 0.80
C PRO A 114 -3.53 -2.45 -0.33
N PHE A 115 -4.02 -1.22 -0.18
CA PHE A 115 -5.03 -0.60 -1.04
C PHE A 115 -4.69 -0.71 -2.53
N VAL A 116 -5.69 -1.09 -3.31
CA VAL A 116 -5.63 -1.20 -4.77
C VAL A 116 -6.85 -0.47 -5.35
N LEU A 117 -6.64 0.47 -6.27
CA LEU A 117 -7.73 1.24 -6.87
C LEU A 117 -7.84 0.93 -8.36
N THR A 118 -8.65 -0.06 -8.67
CA THR A 118 -8.80 -0.60 -10.02
C THR A 118 -9.86 0.11 -10.84
N THR A 119 -9.88 -0.17 -12.14
CA THR A 119 -10.86 0.37 -13.09
C THR A 119 -12.31 0.15 -12.64
N ASP A 120 -12.59 -1.00 -11.99
CA ASP A 120 -13.95 -1.34 -11.52
C ASP A 120 -14.33 -0.57 -10.24
N GLU A 121 -13.34 0.01 -9.56
CA GLU A 121 -13.52 0.65 -8.25
C GLU A 121 -13.42 2.16 -8.28
N ILE A 122 -12.74 2.76 -9.27
CA ILE A 122 -12.60 4.23 -9.36
C ILE A 122 -13.95 4.95 -9.33
N GLY A 123 -15.00 4.34 -9.88
CA GLY A 123 -16.36 4.90 -9.86
C GLY A 123 -16.97 5.09 -8.47
N LYS A 124 -16.46 4.36 -7.45
CA LYS A 124 -16.91 4.45 -6.05
C LYS A 124 -16.26 5.61 -5.28
N TYR A 125 -15.23 6.25 -5.86
CA TYR A 125 -14.42 7.26 -5.18
C TYR A 125 -14.49 8.61 -5.90
N ASP A 126 -14.40 9.68 -5.12
CA ASP A 126 -13.98 10.99 -5.57
C ASP A 126 -12.45 11.00 -5.55
N ILE A 127 -11.85 11.21 -6.71
CA ILE A 127 -10.40 11.21 -6.92
C ILE A 127 -10.01 12.57 -7.45
N ASN A 128 -9.26 13.34 -6.67
CA ASN A 128 -8.87 14.69 -7.05
C ASN A 128 -7.35 14.80 -7.13
N TYR A 129 -6.86 15.38 -8.21
CA TYR A 129 -5.44 15.66 -8.38
C TYR A 129 -4.99 16.74 -7.38
N VAL A 130 -3.92 16.48 -6.66
CA VAL A 130 -3.35 17.39 -5.67
C VAL A 130 -2.11 18.11 -6.23
N GLY A 131 -1.29 17.41 -7.01
CA GLY A 131 -0.06 17.95 -7.55
C GLY A 131 0.98 16.87 -7.83
N LYS A 132 2.24 17.30 -7.95
CA LYS A 132 3.40 16.41 -8.06
C LYS A 132 4.24 16.50 -6.79
N GLU A 133 4.71 15.35 -6.33
CA GLU A 133 5.58 15.22 -5.17
C GLU A 133 6.46 13.97 -5.34
N ASN A 134 7.67 13.99 -4.80
CA ASN A 134 8.47 12.79 -4.77
C ASN A 134 8.08 11.91 -3.58
N ALA A 135 7.87 10.62 -3.84
CA ALA A 135 7.85 9.59 -2.80
C ALA A 135 9.26 9.00 -2.72
N ASP A 136 10.05 9.43 -1.72
CA ASP A 136 11.50 9.26 -1.68
C ASP A 136 12.16 9.82 -2.96
N GLU A 137 12.75 8.97 -3.81
CA GLU A 137 13.40 9.38 -5.07
C GLU A 137 12.48 9.24 -6.30
N ILE A 138 11.24 8.82 -6.11
CA ILE A 138 10.30 8.51 -7.19
C ILE A 138 9.41 9.72 -7.45
N PRO A 139 9.48 10.36 -8.64
CA PRO A 139 8.55 11.41 -9.02
C PRO A 139 7.14 10.86 -9.17
N CYS A 140 6.16 11.48 -8.50
CA CYS A 140 4.81 10.99 -8.44
C CYS A 140 3.77 12.05 -8.73
N TYR A 141 2.65 11.61 -9.30
CA TYR A 141 1.38 12.33 -9.25
C TYR A 141 0.68 11.99 -7.93
N VAL A 142 0.19 13.01 -7.23
CA VAL A 142 -0.52 12.84 -5.95
C VAL A 142 -2.01 13.07 -6.15
N PHE A 143 -2.81 12.16 -5.64
CA PHE A 143 -4.27 12.26 -5.66
C PHE A 143 -4.83 12.11 -4.24
N SER A 144 -5.86 12.90 -3.91
CA SER A 144 -6.73 12.63 -2.78
C SER A 144 -7.83 11.67 -3.21
N VAL A 145 -8.13 10.70 -2.36
CA VAL A 145 -9.11 9.64 -2.63
C VAL A 145 -10.09 9.58 -1.47
N LYS A 146 -11.39 9.65 -1.77
CA LYS A 146 -12.47 9.58 -0.79
C LYS A 146 -13.64 8.78 -1.33
N PRO A 147 -14.23 7.83 -0.57
CA PRO A 147 -15.42 7.11 -1.01
C PRO A 147 -16.61 8.07 -1.18
N LYS A 148 -17.33 7.97 -2.32
CA LYS A 148 -18.55 8.76 -2.59
C LYS A 148 -19.68 8.39 -1.64
N LYS A 149 -19.74 7.13 -1.25
CA LYS A 149 -20.79 6.59 -0.40
C LYS A 149 -20.21 5.47 0.46
N LEU A 150 -20.58 5.46 1.74
CA LEU A 150 -20.28 4.33 2.63
C LEU A 150 -21.45 3.34 2.60
N GLU A 151 -21.15 2.06 2.40
CA GLU A 151 -22.13 0.97 2.36
C GLU A 151 -21.95 0.03 3.55
N LYS A 152 -23.05 -0.55 4.01
CA LYS A 152 -23.06 -1.42 5.17
C LYS A 152 -22.19 -2.66 4.94
N GLY A 153 -21.28 -2.94 5.87
CA GLY A 153 -20.39 -4.09 5.81
C GLY A 153 -19.22 -3.95 4.83
N GLN A 154 -19.07 -2.77 4.20
CA GLN A 154 -17.95 -2.46 3.33
C GLN A 154 -16.96 -1.55 4.03
N ARG A 155 -15.69 -1.80 3.80
CA ARG A 155 -14.58 -0.94 4.22
C ARG A 155 -13.95 -0.27 3.00
N TYR A 156 -13.59 0.98 3.15
CA TYR A 156 -13.03 1.81 2.09
C TYR A 156 -11.76 2.49 2.59
N PHE A 157 -10.91 2.88 1.66
CA PHE A 157 -9.77 3.75 1.93
C PHE A 157 -10.16 5.22 1.77
N GLU A 158 -9.72 6.08 2.69
CA GLU A 158 -9.78 7.53 2.55
C GLU A 158 -8.41 8.14 2.86
N GLY A 159 -7.82 8.87 1.90
CA GLY A 159 -6.49 9.43 2.08
C GLY A 159 -5.87 9.96 0.79
N GLN A 160 -4.56 9.83 0.69
CA GLN A 160 -3.77 10.21 -0.48
C GLN A 160 -3.04 9.00 -1.05
N ILE A 161 -2.83 9.02 -2.36
CA ILE A 161 -2.04 8.05 -3.10
C ILE A 161 -0.99 8.76 -3.94
N TRP A 162 0.19 8.17 -4.03
CA TRP A 162 1.30 8.58 -4.88
C TRP A 162 1.45 7.58 -6.01
N VAL A 163 1.33 8.08 -7.22
CA VAL A 163 1.38 7.29 -8.47
C VAL A 163 2.67 7.63 -9.20
N ASP A 164 3.55 6.66 -9.39
CA ASP A 164 4.77 6.81 -10.18
C ASP A 164 4.44 7.39 -11.57
N ASP A 165 5.13 8.46 -11.96
CA ASP A 165 4.87 9.16 -13.22
C ASP A 165 5.32 8.37 -14.47
N ARG A 166 6.12 7.31 -14.31
CA ARG A 166 6.60 6.42 -15.37
C ARG A 166 5.77 5.16 -15.50
N ASP A 167 5.63 4.43 -14.38
CA ASP A 167 4.99 3.11 -14.36
C ASP A 167 3.46 3.20 -14.22
N MET A 168 2.94 4.37 -13.83
CA MET A 168 1.51 4.58 -13.56
C MET A 168 0.96 3.57 -12.54
N GLN A 169 1.73 3.25 -11.51
CA GLN A 169 1.34 2.37 -10.42
C GLN A 169 1.43 3.12 -9.09
N ILE A 170 0.59 2.76 -8.13
CA ILE A 170 0.64 3.33 -6.78
C ILE A 170 1.92 2.82 -6.10
N VAL A 171 2.73 3.73 -5.58
CA VAL A 171 3.99 3.41 -4.87
C VAL A 171 3.88 3.69 -3.37
N LYS A 172 2.98 4.59 -2.98
CA LYS A 172 2.75 4.98 -1.59
C LYS A 172 1.29 5.34 -1.38
N THR A 173 0.76 5.03 -0.20
CA THR A 173 -0.55 5.50 0.27
C THR A 173 -0.42 6.06 1.68
N TYR A 174 -1.21 7.10 2.01
CA TYR A 174 -1.35 7.64 3.37
C TYR A 174 -2.81 7.92 3.65
N GLY A 175 -3.38 7.29 4.65
CA GLY A 175 -4.81 7.44 4.94
C GLY A 175 -5.30 6.50 6.03
N LYS A 176 -6.58 6.21 6.01
CA LYS A 176 -7.25 5.36 6.98
C LYS A 176 -8.36 4.52 6.35
N GLY A 177 -8.74 3.46 7.06
CA GLY A 177 -9.97 2.72 6.76
C GLY A 177 -11.20 3.49 7.22
N VAL A 178 -12.23 3.54 6.38
CA VAL A 178 -13.53 4.14 6.70
C VAL A 178 -14.67 3.21 6.35
N GLY A 179 -15.80 3.32 7.07
CA GLY A 179 -16.99 2.50 6.82
C GLY A 179 -18.13 2.91 7.73
N LEU A 180 -19.31 2.36 7.47
CA LEU A 180 -20.46 2.54 8.38
C LEU A 180 -20.26 1.67 9.62
N LEU A 181 -20.28 2.33 10.78
CA LEU A 181 -20.27 1.69 12.09
C LEU A 181 -21.70 1.47 12.59
N LYS A 182 -21.92 0.41 13.36
CA LYS A 182 -23.15 0.25 14.11
C LYS A 182 -23.21 1.30 15.23
N LYS A 183 -24.42 1.57 15.72
CA LYS A 183 -24.69 2.68 16.67
C LYS A 183 -23.80 2.68 17.93
N ASN A 184 -23.33 1.51 18.36
CA ASN A 184 -22.53 1.33 19.59
C ASN A 184 -21.09 0.82 19.30
N GLU A 185 -20.65 0.80 18.05
CA GLU A 185 -19.31 0.39 17.71
C GLU A 185 -18.37 1.58 17.66
N ASP A 186 -17.24 1.48 18.35
CA ASP A 186 -16.06 2.32 18.18
C ASP A 186 -15.03 1.51 17.40
N ASN A 187 -15.13 1.55 16.09
CA ASN A 187 -14.07 1.03 15.24
C ASN A 187 -13.27 2.22 14.72
N GLN A 188 -12.13 2.44 15.32
CA GLN A 188 -11.18 3.46 14.90
C GLN A 188 -9.89 2.77 14.51
N PHE A 189 -9.60 2.76 13.22
CA PHE A 189 -8.30 2.32 12.73
C PHE A 189 -7.38 3.53 12.62
N PRO A 190 -6.10 3.42 13.03
CA PRO A 190 -5.16 4.52 12.94
C PRO A 190 -4.92 4.91 11.47
N LYS A 191 -4.56 6.18 11.24
CA LYS A 191 -4.00 6.58 9.97
C LYS A 191 -2.69 5.83 9.76
N PHE A 192 -2.52 5.29 8.59
CA PHE A 192 -1.35 4.51 8.22
C PHE A 192 -0.71 5.02 6.94
N GLU A 193 0.53 4.66 6.77
CA GLU A 193 1.30 4.90 5.55
C GLU A 193 1.81 3.56 5.03
N THR A 194 1.55 3.25 3.75
CA THR A 194 2.01 2.01 3.10
C THR A 194 2.96 2.35 1.97
N TYR A 195 4.11 1.71 1.99
CA TYR A 195 5.12 1.77 0.93
C TYR A 195 5.11 0.50 0.10
N ARG A 196 5.31 0.67 -1.19
CA ARG A 196 5.44 -0.42 -2.14
C ARG A 196 6.82 -0.44 -2.77
N GLN A 197 7.26 -1.61 -3.21
CA GLN A 197 8.49 -1.81 -3.99
C GLN A 197 8.21 -2.71 -5.18
N GLN A 198 9.01 -2.56 -6.23
CA GLN A 198 8.94 -3.45 -7.37
C GLN A 198 9.40 -4.85 -7.00
N VAL A 199 8.54 -5.83 -7.31
CA VAL A 199 8.86 -7.25 -7.25
C VAL A 199 8.89 -7.77 -8.69
N ASP A 200 9.93 -8.52 -9.03
CA ASP A 200 10.19 -9.04 -10.38
C ASP A 200 10.29 -7.94 -11.47
N GLY A 201 10.63 -6.71 -11.08
CA GLY A 201 10.81 -5.58 -11.98
C GLY A 201 9.56 -5.11 -12.73
N LYS A 202 8.35 -5.51 -12.28
CA LYS A 202 7.12 -5.24 -13.01
C LYS A 202 6.00 -4.60 -12.18
N TYR A 203 5.77 -5.11 -10.99
CA TYR A 203 4.64 -4.66 -10.16
C TYR A 203 5.13 -4.14 -8.82
N TRP A 204 4.45 -3.10 -8.32
CA TRP A 204 4.72 -2.50 -7.02
C TRP A 204 3.89 -3.17 -5.93
N PHE A 205 4.52 -4.04 -5.16
CA PHE A 205 3.91 -4.74 -4.03
C PHE A 205 4.08 -3.98 -2.72
N PRO A 206 3.10 -4.03 -1.80
CA PRO A 206 3.30 -3.52 -0.44
C PRO A 206 4.47 -4.24 0.21
N VAL A 207 5.34 -3.50 0.88
CA VAL A 207 6.48 -4.08 1.63
C VAL A 207 6.46 -3.66 3.08
N TYR A 208 5.89 -2.49 3.36
CA TYR A 208 5.88 -1.91 4.69
C TYR A 208 4.68 -1.01 4.88
N THR A 209 3.97 -1.19 6.00
CA THR A 209 2.94 -0.27 6.48
C THR A 209 3.26 0.13 7.90
N HIS A 210 3.11 1.39 8.24
CA HIS A 210 3.23 1.85 9.62
C HIS A 210 2.14 2.85 9.98
N ALA A 211 1.84 2.92 11.27
CA ALA A 211 0.99 3.93 11.89
C ALA A 211 1.55 4.30 13.26
N ASP A 212 1.47 5.56 13.62
CA ASP A 212 1.65 6.08 14.98
C ASP A 212 0.57 7.16 15.14
N ASP A 213 -0.49 6.85 15.86
CA ASP A 213 -1.68 7.70 15.93
C ASP A 213 -2.33 7.61 17.32
N VAL A 214 -3.23 8.52 17.61
CA VAL A 214 -4.06 8.52 18.83
C VAL A 214 -5.50 8.22 18.44
N LEU A 215 -6.01 7.10 18.90
CA LEU A 215 -7.41 6.73 18.74
C LEU A 215 -8.25 7.40 19.81
N HIS A 216 -9.32 8.08 19.42
CA HIS A 216 -10.27 8.74 20.31
C HIS A 216 -11.58 7.96 20.34
N PHE A 217 -12.01 7.52 21.51
CA PHE A 217 -13.22 6.74 21.71
C PHE A 217 -14.40 7.61 22.09
N LYS A 218 -15.64 7.12 21.88
CA LYS A 218 -16.88 7.85 22.18
C LYS A 218 -17.08 8.15 23.67
N ASN A 219 -16.50 7.33 24.54
CA ASN A 219 -16.50 7.53 25.97
C ASN A 219 -15.57 8.66 26.44
N GLY A 220 -14.81 9.27 25.54
CA GLY A 220 -13.84 10.32 25.82
C GLY A 220 -12.41 9.84 26.06
N ASP A 221 -12.19 8.53 26.13
CA ASP A 221 -10.85 7.97 26.27
C ASP A 221 -10.02 8.16 24.97
N ALA A 222 -8.71 8.17 25.13
CA ALA A 222 -7.78 8.22 24.03
C ALA A 222 -6.65 7.20 24.26
N GLN A 223 -6.26 6.47 23.21
CA GLN A 223 -5.19 5.50 23.27
C GLN A 223 -4.19 5.73 22.12
N ARG A 224 -2.94 5.98 22.48
CA ARG A 224 -1.87 6.03 21.48
C ARG A 224 -1.51 4.63 21.03
N VAL A 225 -1.42 4.44 19.72
CA VAL A 225 -1.13 3.16 19.09
C VAL A 225 0.01 3.29 18.10
N ARG A 226 0.84 2.26 18.04
CA ARG A 226 1.82 2.07 16.99
C ARG A 226 1.56 0.76 16.29
N MET A 227 1.55 0.79 14.99
CA MET A 227 1.36 -0.41 14.17
C MET A 227 2.45 -0.50 13.11
N VAL A 228 2.94 -1.72 12.89
CA VAL A 228 3.87 -2.05 11.81
C VAL A 228 3.39 -3.32 11.12
N VAL A 229 3.27 -3.26 9.80
CA VAL A 229 3.04 -4.43 8.96
C VAL A 229 4.19 -4.58 7.99
N LYS A 230 4.78 -5.77 7.93
CA LYS A 230 5.83 -6.12 6.96
C LYS A 230 5.30 -7.18 6.02
N TYR A 231 5.61 -7.00 4.74
CA TYR A 231 5.26 -7.95 3.68
C TYR A 231 6.58 -8.41 3.04
N GLN A 232 6.90 -9.68 3.19
CA GLN A 232 8.22 -10.21 2.88
C GLN A 232 8.12 -11.52 2.10
N ASN A 233 9.25 -11.95 1.52
CA ASN A 233 9.37 -13.26 0.91
C ASN A 233 8.36 -13.49 -0.23
N TYR A 234 8.11 -12.48 -1.03
CA TYR A 234 7.30 -12.64 -2.22
C TYR A 234 7.88 -13.71 -3.13
N LYS A 235 7.06 -14.70 -3.47
CA LYS A 235 7.42 -15.77 -4.41
C LYS A 235 6.30 -15.97 -5.40
N ARG A 236 6.64 -15.89 -6.67
CA ARG A 236 5.71 -16.23 -7.75
C ARG A 236 5.67 -17.75 -7.89
N PHE A 237 4.45 -18.33 -7.92
CA PHE A 237 4.29 -19.73 -8.29
C PHE A 237 3.81 -19.83 -9.74
N GLY A 238 4.44 -20.74 -10.50
CA GLY A 238 4.03 -21.07 -11.87
C GLY A 238 2.81 -21.97 -11.86
N ALA A 239 2.17 -22.11 -13.02
CA ALA A 239 1.00 -22.97 -13.20
C ALA A 239 1.24 -24.47 -12.86
N ASP A 240 2.50 -24.87 -12.71
CA ASP A 240 2.90 -26.25 -12.46
C ASP A 240 3.46 -26.53 -11.05
N THR A 241 3.41 -25.54 -10.14
CA THR A 241 3.94 -25.72 -8.78
C THR A 241 2.79 -25.86 -7.79
N SER A 242 2.49 -27.08 -7.36
CA SER A 242 1.66 -27.32 -6.17
C SER A 242 2.50 -27.03 -4.93
N ILE A 243 2.04 -26.12 -4.06
CA ILE A 243 2.65 -25.91 -2.74
C ILE A 243 2.07 -26.98 -1.82
N THR A 244 2.84 -28.03 -1.56
CA THR A 244 2.53 -28.99 -0.51
C THR A 244 3.12 -28.44 0.78
N PHE A 245 2.28 -28.12 1.77
CA PHE A 245 2.76 -27.85 3.11
C PHE A 245 3.27 -29.18 3.67
N GLY A 246 4.55 -29.22 4.07
CA GLY A 246 5.07 -30.38 4.81
C GLY A 246 4.19 -30.67 6.03
N ASP A 247 4.00 -31.92 6.33
CA ASP A 247 3.20 -32.40 7.46
C ASP A 247 3.59 -31.66 8.75
N GLU A 248 2.58 -31.40 9.59
CA GLU A 248 2.78 -30.88 10.94
C GLU A 248 3.87 -31.71 11.63
N VAL A 249 4.94 -31.04 12.05
CA VAL A 249 5.95 -31.67 12.92
C VAL A 249 5.21 -32.03 14.21
N ALA A 250 4.96 -33.31 14.40
CA ALA A 250 4.33 -33.83 15.62
C ALA A 250 5.10 -33.29 16.82
N ALA A 251 4.37 -32.73 17.80
CA ALA A 251 4.95 -32.25 19.04
C ALA A 251 5.84 -33.33 19.66
N PRO A 252 7.02 -33.01 20.19
CA PRO A 252 7.91 -33.97 20.80
C PRO A 252 7.18 -34.69 21.93
N LYS A 253 7.11 -36.02 21.88
CA LYS A 253 6.59 -36.85 22.97
C LYS A 253 7.41 -36.55 24.22
N GLY A 254 6.73 -36.09 25.26
CA GLY A 254 7.35 -35.86 26.55
C GLY A 254 8.10 -37.08 27.07
N PRO A 255 9.08 -36.91 28.02
CA PRO A 255 9.88 -38.00 28.52
C PRO A 255 8.99 -39.09 29.17
N PRO A 256 9.40 -40.38 29.12
CA PRO A 256 8.66 -41.46 29.74
C PRO A 256 8.58 -41.24 31.26
N LYS A 257 7.39 -41.36 31.80
CA LYS A 257 7.16 -41.34 33.24
C LYS A 257 7.89 -42.51 33.90
N PRO A 258 8.42 -42.33 35.14
CA PRO A 258 9.14 -43.35 35.87
C PRO A 258 8.27 -44.55 36.26
#